data_752b2f7faecf376fc9138d69fac524d8
#
_entry.id   752b2f7faecf376fc9138d69fac524d8
#
_cell.length_a   1.000
_cell.length_b   1.000
_cell.length_c   1.000
_cell.angle_alpha   90.00
_cell.angle_beta   90.00
_cell.angle_gamma   90.00
#
_symmetry.space_group_name_H-M   'P 1'
#
loop_
_entity.id
_entity.type
_entity.pdbx_description
1 polymer ?
#
loop_
_entity_poly.entity_id
_entity_poly.type
_entity_poly.pdbx_seq_one_letter_code
_entity_poly.pdbx_strand_id
1 'polypeptide(L)'
;MKRLTQTLAFCLLTVFTAVAQKNYVSEVWVSDLGNGKYKNPVLYADYSDPDACRVGDDFYMTSSSFNCLPGLQILHSKDLVNWTIIGAAVPNALPPIETPERPEHGNRVWAPAIRHHNGEFYIFWGDPDQGAFMVKAKDP
;
A
#
# COMPACT_ATOMS: atom_id res chain seq x y z
N MET A 1 -47.97 -0.38 -55.36
CA MET A 1 -48.07 -1.07 -54.05
C MET A 1 -46.61 -1.32 -53.57
N LYS A 2 -46.08 -0.47 -52.68
CA LYS A 2 -44.76 -0.62 -52.10
C LYS A 2 -44.89 -1.31 -50.75
N ARG A 3 -44.28 -2.49 -50.61
CA ARG A 3 -44.21 -3.21 -49.35
C ARG A 3 -43.11 -2.59 -48.49
N LEU A 4 -43.50 -2.11 -47.30
CA LEU A 4 -42.61 -1.60 -46.27
C LEU A 4 -42.19 -2.80 -45.43
N THR A 5 -40.91 -3.18 -45.52
CA THR A 5 -40.30 -4.18 -44.62
C THR A 5 -39.77 -3.47 -43.39
N GLN A 6 -40.44 -3.72 -42.24
CA GLN A 6 -39.97 -3.25 -40.95
C GLN A 6 -38.89 -4.22 -40.46
N THR A 7 -37.67 -3.73 -40.35
CA THR A 7 -36.54 -4.47 -39.71
C THR A 7 -36.59 -4.16 -38.20
N LEU A 8 -36.99 -5.16 -37.40
CA LEU A 8 -36.93 -5.09 -35.95
C LEU A 8 -35.46 -5.28 -35.53
N ALA A 9 -34.82 -4.22 -35.07
CA ALA A 9 -33.52 -4.30 -34.41
C ALA A 9 -33.68 -4.77 -32.97
N PHE A 10 -33.25 -5.99 -32.71
CA PHE A 10 -33.21 -6.56 -31.37
C PHE A 10 -31.94 -6.08 -30.67
N CYS A 11 -32.02 -5.02 -29.83
CA CYS A 11 -30.92 -4.62 -28.95
C CYS A 11 -30.79 -5.64 -27.81
N LEU A 12 -29.80 -6.53 -27.91
CA LEU A 12 -29.38 -7.38 -26.80
C LEU A 12 -28.67 -6.50 -25.77
N LEU A 13 -29.35 -6.14 -24.69
CA LEU A 13 -28.74 -5.52 -23.53
C LEU A 13 -27.98 -6.61 -22.76
N THR A 14 -26.68 -6.72 -22.96
CA THR A 14 -25.79 -7.53 -22.11
C THR A 14 -25.60 -6.79 -20.78
N VAL A 15 -26.29 -7.22 -19.75
CA VAL A 15 -26.06 -6.76 -18.37
C VAL A 15 -24.75 -7.41 -17.92
N PHE A 16 -23.66 -6.64 -17.93
CA PHE A 16 -22.45 -7.02 -17.22
C PHE A 16 -22.73 -6.93 -15.72
N THR A 17 -22.98 -8.05 -15.08
CA THR A 17 -22.90 -8.12 -13.63
C THR A 17 -21.43 -8.00 -13.24
N ALA A 18 -21.03 -6.84 -12.74
CA ALA A 18 -19.74 -6.68 -12.08
C ALA A 18 -19.77 -7.58 -10.83
N VAL A 19 -19.12 -8.73 -10.90
CA VAL A 19 -18.84 -9.54 -9.72
C VAL A 19 -17.83 -8.73 -8.92
N ALA A 20 -18.27 -8.13 -7.81
CA ALA A 20 -17.34 -7.49 -6.88
C ALA A 20 -16.30 -8.54 -6.48
N GLN A 21 -15.04 -8.29 -6.85
CA GLN A 21 -13.95 -9.16 -6.49
C GLN A 21 -13.86 -9.19 -4.97
N LYS A 22 -14.22 -10.33 -4.38
CA LYS A 22 -14.15 -10.51 -2.93
C LYS A 22 -12.67 -10.40 -2.56
N ASN A 23 -12.32 -9.41 -1.74
CA ASN A 23 -10.96 -9.28 -1.25
C ASN A 23 -10.53 -10.61 -0.62
N TYR A 24 -9.37 -11.12 -1.05
CA TYR A 24 -8.83 -12.33 -0.49
C TYR A 24 -8.47 -12.07 0.98
N VAL A 25 -9.06 -12.85 1.87
CA VAL A 25 -8.70 -12.87 3.29
C VAL A 25 -7.94 -14.17 3.52
N SER A 26 -6.74 -14.05 4.08
CA SER A 26 -5.92 -15.22 4.40
C SER A 26 -6.64 -16.12 5.41
N GLU A 27 -6.66 -17.41 5.14
CA GLU A 27 -7.14 -18.42 6.11
C GLU A 27 -6.05 -18.82 7.10
N VAL A 28 -4.79 -18.49 6.81
CA VAL A 28 -3.65 -18.84 7.67
C VAL A 28 -3.59 -17.95 8.91
N TRP A 29 -3.83 -16.66 8.72
CA TRP A 29 -3.81 -15.71 9.82
C TRP A 29 -4.85 -14.61 9.60
N VAL A 30 -5.75 -14.48 10.57
CA VAL A 30 -6.73 -13.40 10.67
C VAL A 30 -6.61 -12.80 12.06
N SER A 31 -6.15 -11.57 12.15
CA SER A 31 -5.97 -10.86 13.41
C SER A 31 -7.29 -10.39 14.01
N ASP A 32 -8.22 -9.91 13.19
CA ASP A 32 -9.56 -9.49 13.62
C ASP A 32 -10.44 -10.71 13.94
N LEU A 33 -10.98 -10.75 15.15
CA LEU A 33 -11.85 -11.82 15.62
C LEU A 33 -13.34 -11.56 15.35
N GLY A 34 -13.70 -10.43 14.73
CA GLY A 34 -15.07 -10.08 14.36
C GLY A 34 -16.01 -9.77 15.54
N ASN A 35 -15.49 -9.65 16.75
CA ASN A 35 -16.27 -9.43 17.98
C ASN A 35 -15.77 -8.21 18.78
N GLY A 36 -15.11 -7.26 18.12
CA GLY A 36 -14.47 -6.11 18.73
C GLY A 36 -13.14 -6.43 19.45
N LYS A 37 -12.60 -7.61 19.24
CA LYS A 37 -11.30 -8.05 19.75
C LYS A 37 -10.39 -8.43 18.60
N TYR A 38 -9.10 -8.39 18.84
CA TYR A 38 -8.07 -8.82 17.89
C TYR A 38 -6.99 -9.62 18.62
N LYS A 39 -6.14 -10.30 17.86
CA LYS A 39 -4.97 -11.03 18.33
C LYS A 39 -3.70 -10.51 17.66
N ASN A 40 -2.61 -10.50 18.39
CA ASN A 40 -1.29 -10.17 17.86
C ASN A 40 -0.62 -11.39 17.19
N PRO A 41 0.25 -11.13 16.18
CA PRO A 41 0.48 -9.83 15.56
C PRO A 41 -0.69 -9.41 14.68
N VAL A 42 -0.98 -8.10 14.57
CA VAL A 42 -2.03 -7.57 13.67
C VAL A 42 -1.65 -7.79 12.20
N LEU A 43 -0.35 -7.75 11.90
CA LEU A 43 0.24 -8.11 10.61
C LEU A 43 1.17 -9.31 10.81
N TYR A 44 0.88 -10.41 10.12
CA TYR A 44 1.70 -11.62 10.17
C TYR A 44 2.78 -11.58 9.09
N ALA A 45 3.66 -10.59 9.20
CA ALA A 45 4.77 -10.32 8.32
C ALA A 45 5.83 -9.47 9.03
N ASP A 46 7.01 -9.36 8.43
CA ASP A 46 8.07 -8.49 8.92
C ASP A 46 7.79 -7.03 8.50
N TYR A 47 7.48 -6.20 9.49
CA TYR A 47 7.36 -4.75 9.38
C TYR A 47 8.24 -4.11 10.45
N SER A 48 9.55 -4.11 10.18
CA SER A 48 10.57 -3.55 11.09
C SER A 48 10.42 -2.05 11.22
N ASP A 49 10.59 -1.53 12.44
CA ASP A 49 10.56 -0.09 12.77
C ASP A 49 9.33 0.63 12.18
N PRO A 50 8.11 0.14 12.39
CA PRO A 50 6.93 0.74 11.77
C PRO A 50 6.63 2.10 12.39
N ASP A 51 6.24 3.04 11.54
CA ASP A 51 5.68 4.33 11.98
C ASP A 51 4.36 4.60 11.28
N ALA A 52 3.43 5.22 12.01
CA ALA A 52 2.10 5.47 11.51
C ALA A 52 1.62 6.89 11.83
N CYS A 53 0.79 7.44 10.94
CA CYS A 53 0.08 8.69 11.19
C CYS A 53 -1.42 8.54 10.95
N ARG A 54 -2.20 9.40 11.63
CA ARG A 54 -3.66 9.49 11.44
C ARG A 54 -4.01 10.73 10.64
N VAL A 55 -4.91 10.56 9.66
CA VAL A 55 -5.47 11.66 8.87
C VAL A 55 -7.00 11.48 8.83
N GLY A 56 -7.73 12.31 9.57
CA GLY A 56 -9.17 12.12 9.75
C GLY A 56 -9.46 10.78 10.43
N ASP A 57 -10.19 9.90 9.74
CA ASP A 57 -10.53 8.55 10.22
C ASP A 57 -9.65 7.45 9.61
N ASP A 58 -8.60 7.84 8.90
CA ASP A 58 -7.69 6.95 8.24
C ASP A 58 -6.34 6.87 8.96
N PHE A 59 -5.75 5.69 8.96
CA PHE A 59 -4.41 5.45 9.45
C PHE A 59 -3.53 4.98 8.30
N TYR A 60 -2.34 5.55 8.23
CA TYR A 60 -1.33 5.22 7.23
C TYR A 60 -0.05 4.80 7.94
N MET A 61 0.55 3.71 7.49
CA MET A 61 1.75 3.14 8.08
C MET A 61 2.78 2.82 7.01
N THR A 62 4.05 2.95 7.36
CA THR A 62 5.19 2.47 6.59
C THR A 62 6.21 1.83 7.53
N SER A 63 7.19 1.11 6.97
CA SER A 63 8.22 0.44 7.75
C SER A 63 9.54 0.41 6.99
N SER A 64 10.62 -0.01 7.66
CA SER A 64 11.89 -0.29 7.03
C SER A 64 11.72 -1.28 5.90
N SER A 65 12.25 -0.95 4.74
CA SER A 65 12.23 -1.84 3.57
C SER A 65 13.63 -2.26 3.12
N PHE A 66 14.65 -1.71 3.77
CA PHE A 66 16.05 -1.99 3.49
C PHE A 66 16.35 -1.78 2.00
N ASN A 67 16.94 -2.75 1.33
CA ASN A 67 17.21 -2.74 -0.11
C ASN A 67 16.13 -3.42 -0.96
N CYS A 68 14.98 -3.76 -0.36
CA CYS A 68 13.87 -4.37 -1.07
C CYS A 68 13.08 -3.34 -1.89
N LEU A 69 12.62 -3.74 -3.07
CA LEU A 69 11.72 -2.96 -3.93
C LEU A 69 10.43 -3.74 -4.21
N PRO A 70 9.30 -3.04 -4.26
CA PRO A 70 9.09 -1.62 -3.99
C PRO A 70 9.33 -1.27 -2.52
N GLY A 71 10.10 -0.20 -2.28
CA GLY A 71 10.46 0.25 -0.94
C GLY A 71 9.44 1.18 -0.32
N LEU A 72 9.45 1.29 1.01
CA LEU A 72 8.53 2.11 1.79
C LEU A 72 7.07 1.80 1.42
N GLN A 73 6.66 0.56 1.59
CA GLN A 73 5.26 0.16 1.38
C GLN A 73 4.35 1.02 2.25
N ILE A 74 3.25 1.48 1.66
CA ILE A 74 2.24 2.25 2.36
C ILE A 74 1.05 1.34 2.66
N LEU A 75 0.72 1.21 3.93
CA LEU A 75 -0.43 0.47 4.40
C LEU A 75 -1.48 1.44 4.91
N HIS A 76 -2.73 1.12 4.65
CA HIS A 76 -3.89 1.86 5.09
C HIS A 76 -4.79 1.02 5.99
N SER A 77 -5.35 1.63 7.02
CA SER A 77 -6.33 1.03 7.92
C SER A 77 -7.36 2.05 8.40
N LYS A 78 -8.54 1.58 8.78
CA LYS A 78 -9.58 2.35 9.48
C LYS A 78 -9.63 2.07 10.99
N ASP A 79 -8.95 1.04 11.45
CA ASP A 79 -9.12 0.50 12.81
C ASP A 79 -7.82 0.04 13.48
N LEU A 80 -6.67 0.17 12.80
CA LEU A 80 -5.34 -0.29 13.24
C LEU A 80 -5.19 -1.83 13.33
N VAL A 81 -6.21 -2.57 12.93
CA VAL A 81 -6.21 -4.05 12.93
C VAL A 81 -6.22 -4.61 11.53
N ASN A 82 -7.10 -4.07 10.69
CA ASN A 82 -7.26 -4.47 9.30
C ASN A 82 -6.45 -3.53 8.39
N TRP A 83 -5.31 -4.02 7.90
CA TRP A 83 -4.38 -3.25 7.07
C TRP A 83 -4.39 -3.73 5.61
N THR A 84 -4.31 -2.79 4.68
CA THR A 84 -4.21 -3.07 3.25
C THR A 84 -3.03 -2.30 2.67
N ILE A 85 -2.17 -2.96 1.88
CA ILE A 85 -1.11 -2.29 1.12
C ILE A 85 -1.79 -1.52 -0.02
N ILE A 86 -1.58 -0.20 -0.06
CA ILE A 86 -2.16 0.69 -1.07
C ILE A 86 -1.15 1.23 -2.06
N GLY A 87 0.14 1.17 -1.73
CA GLY A 87 1.20 1.69 -2.58
C GLY A 87 2.59 1.52 -1.98
N ALA A 88 3.53 2.23 -2.56
CA ALA A 88 4.90 2.33 -2.08
C ALA A 88 5.50 3.69 -2.42
N ALA A 89 6.19 4.32 -1.47
CA ALA A 89 6.77 5.65 -1.66
C ALA A 89 8.06 5.62 -2.50
N VAL A 90 8.73 4.47 -2.59
CA VAL A 90 9.92 4.24 -3.44
C VAL A 90 9.64 3.05 -4.36
N PRO A 91 8.90 3.24 -5.47
CA PRO A 91 8.41 2.11 -6.25
C PRO A 91 9.45 1.45 -7.15
N ASN A 92 10.44 2.18 -7.66
CA ASN A 92 11.25 1.71 -8.78
C ASN A 92 12.75 1.60 -8.49
N ALA A 93 13.32 2.55 -7.77
CA ALA A 93 14.76 2.57 -7.53
C ALA A 93 15.09 3.34 -6.25
N LEU A 94 16.08 2.85 -5.55
CA LEU A 94 16.77 3.58 -4.51
C LEU A 94 17.86 4.46 -5.14
N PRO A 95 18.31 5.54 -4.47
CA PRO A 95 19.45 6.30 -4.95
C PRO A 95 20.64 5.37 -5.27
N PRO A 96 21.35 5.57 -6.38
CA PRO A 96 22.46 4.72 -6.75
C PRO A 96 23.57 4.80 -5.68
N ILE A 97 24.13 3.64 -5.35
CA ILE A 97 25.40 3.57 -4.61
C ILE A 97 26.53 3.34 -5.62
N GLU A 98 27.64 4.01 -5.42
CA GLU A 98 28.86 3.70 -6.15
C GLU A 98 29.29 2.29 -5.75
N THR A 99 29.12 1.35 -6.68
CA THR A 99 29.50 -0.08 -6.66
C THR A 99 29.84 -0.66 -5.29
N PRO A 100 28.90 -1.34 -4.65
CA PRO A 100 29.26 -2.17 -3.50
C PRO A 100 30.16 -3.32 -3.99
N GLU A 101 31.32 -3.48 -3.38
CA GLU A 101 32.24 -4.60 -3.65
C GLU A 101 31.60 -5.96 -3.24
N ARG A 102 30.45 -5.93 -2.57
CA ARG A 102 29.71 -7.09 -2.08
C ARG A 102 28.19 -6.82 -2.07
N PRO A 103 27.37 -7.87 -2.14
CA PRO A 103 25.93 -7.71 -2.05
C PRO A 103 25.51 -6.95 -0.78
N GLU A 104 24.64 -5.96 -0.93
CA GLU A 104 24.04 -5.26 0.19
C GLU A 104 22.93 -6.11 0.79
N HIS A 105 22.94 -6.25 2.11
CA HIS A 105 21.87 -6.88 2.85
C HIS A 105 21.55 -6.01 4.06
N GLY A 106 20.25 -5.63 4.17
CA GLY A 106 19.77 -4.88 5.31
C GLY A 106 20.19 -3.41 5.34
N ASN A 107 20.76 -2.85 4.29
CA ASN A 107 21.08 -1.43 4.16
C ASN A 107 19.94 -0.64 3.53
N ARG A 108 20.09 0.65 3.30
CA ARG A 108 19.27 1.60 2.54
C ARG A 108 18.15 2.26 3.35
N VAL A 109 16.99 1.64 3.46
CA VAL A 109 15.82 2.28 4.03
C VAL A 109 15.59 1.79 5.45
N TRP A 110 16.03 2.59 6.42
CA TRP A 110 15.93 2.30 7.84
C TRP A 110 14.95 3.25 8.55
N ALA A 111 14.17 2.70 9.47
CA ALA A 111 13.34 3.38 10.43
C ALA A 111 12.64 4.65 9.88
N PRO A 112 11.73 4.51 8.93
CA PRO A 112 11.03 5.64 8.32
C PRO A 112 10.09 6.31 9.32
N ALA A 113 9.86 7.62 9.12
CA ALA A 113 8.87 8.39 9.85
C ALA A 113 7.86 8.99 8.88
N ILE A 114 6.58 8.61 8.99
CA ILE A 114 5.50 9.15 8.16
C ILE A 114 4.75 10.25 8.90
N ARG A 115 4.51 11.38 8.24
CA ARG A 115 3.75 12.53 8.78
C ARG A 115 2.84 13.09 7.72
N HIS A 116 1.71 13.66 8.17
CA HIS A 116 0.82 14.44 7.33
C HIS A 116 0.77 15.88 7.84
N HIS A 117 1.01 16.83 6.92
CA HIS A 117 1.00 18.26 7.23
C HIS A 117 0.56 19.06 6.00
N ASN A 118 -0.34 20.04 6.20
CA ASN A 118 -0.83 20.93 5.16
C ASN A 118 -1.33 20.22 3.89
N GLY A 119 -2.00 19.06 4.04
CA GLY A 119 -2.55 18.30 2.91
C GLY A 119 -1.52 17.49 2.12
N GLU A 120 -0.32 17.30 2.65
CA GLU A 120 0.72 16.48 2.04
C GLU A 120 1.25 15.45 3.05
N PHE A 121 1.60 14.27 2.56
CA PHE A 121 2.33 13.25 3.30
C PHE A 121 3.83 13.46 3.12
N TYR A 122 4.58 13.20 4.19
CA TYR A 122 6.04 13.26 4.23
C TYR A 122 6.54 11.96 4.83
N ILE A 123 7.51 11.33 4.18
CA ILE A 123 8.21 10.18 4.73
C ILE A 123 9.70 10.50 4.75
N PHE A 124 10.29 10.43 5.92
CA PHE A 124 11.72 10.57 6.15
C PHE A 124 12.30 9.20 6.49
N TRP A 125 13.51 8.91 6.04
CA TRP A 125 14.22 7.70 6.45
C TRP A 125 15.72 7.92 6.45
N GLY A 126 16.45 7.04 7.16
CA GLY A 126 17.90 6.98 7.15
C GLY A 126 18.43 5.91 6.21
N ASP A 127 19.50 6.24 5.54
CA ASP A 127 20.39 5.29 4.89
C ASP A 127 21.73 5.36 5.63
N PRO A 128 22.25 4.25 6.19
CA PRO A 128 23.45 4.28 7.03
C PRO A 128 24.70 4.79 6.31
N ASP A 129 24.75 4.65 4.99
CA ASP A 129 25.91 4.99 4.18
C ASP A 129 25.76 6.35 3.47
N GLN A 130 24.52 6.80 3.22
CA GLN A 130 24.24 7.99 2.40
C GLN A 130 23.55 9.13 3.16
N GLY A 131 23.01 8.87 4.36
CA GLY A 131 22.38 9.88 5.20
C GLY A 131 20.88 9.87 5.22
N ALA A 132 20.25 11.05 5.35
CA ALA A 132 18.81 11.18 5.50
C ALA A 132 18.13 11.55 4.17
N PHE A 133 17.01 10.91 3.90
CA PHE A 133 16.18 11.13 2.71
C PHE A 133 14.77 11.54 3.08
N MET A 134 14.06 12.13 2.13
CA MET A 134 12.66 12.48 2.28
C MET A 134 11.96 12.39 0.92
N VAL A 135 10.73 11.85 0.97
CA VAL A 135 9.77 11.96 -0.13
C VAL A 135 8.48 12.59 0.35
N LYS A 136 7.73 13.19 -0.55
CA LYS A 136 6.41 13.75 -0.25
C LYS A 136 5.43 13.52 -1.39
N ALA A 137 4.15 13.40 -1.04
CA ALA A 137 3.04 13.25 -1.96
C ALA A 137 1.76 13.90 -1.38
N LYS A 138 0.80 14.22 -2.24
CA LYS A 138 -0.54 14.64 -1.80
C LYS A 138 -1.40 13.44 -1.42
N ASP A 139 -1.27 12.37 -2.19
CA ASP A 139 -1.96 11.10 -1.96
C ASP A 139 -0.94 10.05 -1.52
N PRO A 140 -1.28 9.21 -0.54
CA PRO A 140 -0.38 8.20 0.01
C PRO A 140 -0.18 7.00 -0.91
#